data_a28fb8cf56b244e8f1ca42b24a828e5f
#
_entry.id   a28fb8cf56b244e8f1ca42b24a828e5f
#
_cell.length_a   1.000
_cell.length_b   1.000
_cell.length_c   1.000
_cell.angle_alpha   90.00
_cell.angle_beta   90.00
_cell.angle_gamma   90.00
#
_symmetry.space_group_name_H-M   'P 1'
#
loop_
_entity.id
_entity.type
_entity.pdbx_description
1 polymer ?
#
loop_
_entity_poly.entity_id
_entity_poly.type
_entity_poly.pdbx_seq_one_letter_code
_entity_poly.pdbx_strand_id
1 'polypeptide(L)'
;MTVTMPPLNIWQQDLVEQFNTYRHGKWFVIKSPRQVGKSVVLEYLLILASLSEPNSVSMAISPVTAQSRKLFQEIVTTTQPIIKKSNGGLLSIEFLNGSVIYFKSCEQGDNVRGFTTKRSGILCVDEAAFIDSDFFYNICVPITNVYKSDIFLFSTPKYKQGLFYELYMDGLSQQSNVITFDWAQYDLSKYLPDDVLKLYKTKLPKLTYQAEYLAEFIDGDGTVF
;
A
#
# COMPACT_ATOMS: atom_id res chain seq x y z
N MET A 1 1.67 -25.60 -11.44
CA MET A 1 1.21 -25.23 -10.10
C MET A 1 0.41 -23.95 -10.21
N THR A 2 -0.78 -23.91 -9.66
CA THR A 2 -1.69 -22.76 -9.80
C THR A 2 -1.77 -22.06 -8.46
N VAL A 3 -1.61 -20.74 -8.45
CA VAL A 3 -1.87 -19.89 -7.27
C VAL A 3 -3.29 -19.38 -7.39
N THR A 4 -4.09 -19.56 -6.35
CA THR A 4 -5.41 -18.96 -6.27
C THR A 4 -5.25 -17.57 -5.65
N MET A 5 -5.33 -16.54 -6.49
CA MET A 5 -5.30 -15.16 -6.03
C MET A 5 -6.56 -14.83 -5.23
N PRO A 6 -6.48 -14.00 -4.19
CA PRO A 6 -7.66 -13.56 -3.47
C PRO A 6 -8.64 -12.87 -4.43
N PRO A 7 -9.95 -13.12 -4.31
CA PRO A 7 -10.93 -12.45 -5.15
C PRO A 7 -10.95 -10.96 -4.83
N LEU A 8 -10.87 -10.14 -5.86
CA LEU A 8 -10.92 -8.67 -5.73
C LEU A 8 -12.37 -8.19 -5.79
N ASN A 9 -12.73 -7.28 -4.92
CA ASN A 9 -13.98 -6.55 -5.01
C ASN A 9 -13.88 -5.39 -6.05
N ILE A 10 -14.98 -4.70 -6.31
CA ILE A 10 -15.08 -3.72 -7.41
C ILE A 10 -13.98 -2.66 -7.34
N TRP A 11 -13.80 -1.97 -6.19
CA TRP A 11 -12.81 -0.90 -6.10
C TRP A 11 -11.36 -1.40 -6.26
N GLN A 12 -11.09 -2.64 -5.83
CA GLN A 12 -9.78 -3.26 -5.99
C GLN A 12 -9.51 -3.62 -7.45
N GLN A 13 -10.54 -4.07 -8.18
CA GLN A 13 -10.45 -4.32 -9.64
C GLN A 13 -10.17 -3.01 -10.39
N ASP A 14 -10.91 -1.95 -10.07
CA ASP A 14 -10.74 -0.63 -10.68
C ASP A 14 -9.33 -0.07 -10.43
N LEU A 15 -8.77 -0.26 -9.22
CA LEU A 15 -7.39 0.11 -8.91
C LEU A 15 -6.37 -0.68 -9.75
N VAL A 16 -6.56 -1.99 -9.89
CA VAL A 16 -5.68 -2.84 -10.71
C VAL A 16 -5.76 -2.47 -12.18
N GLU A 17 -6.95 -2.13 -12.70
CA GLU A 17 -7.13 -1.65 -14.07
C GLU A 17 -6.44 -0.31 -14.29
N GLN A 18 -6.58 0.63 -13.35
CA GLN A 18 -5.87 1.91 -13.38
C GLN A 18 -4.35 1.72 -13.37
N PHE A 19 -3.83 0.81 -12.55
CA PHE A 19 -2.42 0.46 -12.55
C PHE A 19 -1.96 -0.08 -13.91
N ASN A 20 -2.69 -1.00 -14.51
CA ASN A 20 -2.34 -1.56 -15.81
C ASN A 20 -2.33 -0.50 -16.93
N THR A 21 -3.15 0.55 -16.79
CA THR A 21 -3.23 1.67 -17.75
C THR A 21 -2.04 2.63 -17.63
N TYR A 22 -1.56 2.91 -16.42
CA TYR A 22 -0.62 3.99 -16.12
C TYR A 22 0.73 3.53 -15.58
N ARG A 23 1.24 2.38 -15.97
CA ARG A 23 2.52 1.84 -15.49
C ARG A 23 3.75 2.71 -15.86
N HIS A 24 4.87 2.45 -15.18
CA HIS A 24 6.23 2.97 -15.36
C HIS A 24 6.52 4.31 -14.69
N GLY A 25 6.96 4.21 -13.43
CA GLY A 25 7.46 5.32 -12.64
C GLY A 25 6.37 6.23 -12.10
N LYS A 26 5.16 5.69 -11.95
CA LYS A 26 4.04 6.41 -11.36
C LYS A 26 3.96 6.16 -9.86
N TRP A 27 3.43 7.15 -9.15
CA TRP A 27 3.14 7.06 -7.73
C TRP A 27 1.62 7.04 -7.54
N PHE A 28 1.09 5.92 -7.13
CA PHE A 28 -0.33 5.73 -6.88
C PHE A 28 -0.62 6.01 -5.41
N VAL A 29 -1.45 7.01 -5.14
CA VAL A 29 -1.87 7.40 -3.78
C VAL A 29 -3.30 6.93 -3.56
N ILE A 30 -3.46 5.89 -2.75
CA ILE A 30 -4.73 5.20 -2.54
C ILE A 30 -5.31 5.59 -1.18
N LYS A 31 -6.26 6.52 -1.22
CA LYS A 31 -7.02 6.98 -0.06
C LYS A 31 -8.28 6.14 0.09
N SER A 32 -8.40 5.40 1.18
CA SER A 32 -9.58 4.55 1.43
C SER A 32 -9.88 4.37 2.92
N PRO A 33 -11.12 4.00 3.29
CA PRO A 33 -11.50 3.75 4.67
C PRO A 33 -10.78 2.55 5.28
N ARG A 34 -10.98 2.35 6.56
CA ARG A 34 -10.63 1.08 7.22
C ARG A 34 -11.51 -0.08 6.77
N GLN A 35 -10.96 -1.29 6.85
CA GLN A 35 -11.66 -2.57 6.67
C GLN A 35 -12.28 -2.80 5.28
N VAL A 36 -11.89 -2.03 4.26
CA VAL A 36 -12.37 -2.23 2.88
C VAL A 36 -11.45 -3.13 2.04
N GLY A 37 -10.40 -3.72 2.64
CA GLY A 37 -9.52 -4.68 1.97
C GLY A 37 -8.27 -4.07 1.33
N LYS A 38 -7.70 -2.98 1.89
CA LYS A 38 -6.41 -2.41 1.44
C LYS A 38 -5.31 -3.47 1.35
N SER A 39 -5.13 -4.25 2.41
CA SER A 39 -4.08 -5.28 2.46
C SER A 39 -4.27 -6.35 1.40
N VAL A 40 -5.51 -6.71 1.04
CA VAL A 40 -5.80 -7.70 0.00
C VAL A 40 -5.32 -7.24 -1.38
N VAL A 41 -5.60 -5.99 -1.77
CA VAL A 41 -5.15 -5.47 -3.07
C VAL A 41 -3.65 -5.19 -3.08
N LEU A 42 -3.06 -4.79 -1.96
CA LEU A 42 -1.62 -4.64 -1.81
C LEU A 42 -0.90 -5.98 -2.00
N GLU A 43 -1.37 -7.05 -1.34
CA GLU A 43 -0.91 -8.42 -1.54
C GLU A 43 -1.03 -8.83 -3.02
N TYR A 44 -2.21 -8.61 -3.61
CA TYR A 44 -2.48 -8.92 -5.02
C TYR A 44 -1.47 -8.25 -5.96
N LEU A 45 -1.22 -6.95 -5.80
CA LEU A 45 -0.29 -6.19 -6.64
C LEU A 45 1.15 -6.70 -6.51
N LEU A 46 1.62 -7.01 -5.30
CA LEU A 46 2.96 -7.58 -5.08
C LEU A 46 3.12 -8.93 -5.75
N ILE A 47 2.13 -9.81 -5.64
CA ILE A 47 2.15 -11.13 -6.28
C ILE A 47 2.10 -10.96 -7.81
N LEU A 48 1.18 -10.13 -8.32
CA LEU A 48 1.06 -9.84 -9.75
C LEU A 48 2.37 -9.33 -10.35
N ALA A 49 2.99 -8.33 -9.72
CA ALA A 49 4.28 -7.79 -10.14
C ALA A 49 5.39 -8.86 -10.15
N SER A 50 5.42 -9.73 -9.13
CA SER A 50 6.41 -10.81 -9.03
C SER A 50 6.21 -11.91 -10.06
N LEU A 51 4.99 -12.14 -10.52
CA LEU A 51 4.68 -13.16 -11.53
C LEU A 51 4.72 -12.63 -12.96
N SER A 52 4.64 -11.32 -13.16
CA SER A 52 4.61 -10.67 -14.49
C SER A 52 5.92 -10.84 -15.25
N GLU A 53 7.06 -10.87 -14.55
CA GLU A 53 8.38 -11.01 -15.17
C GLU A 53 9.33 -11.78 -14.24
N PRO A 54 10.07 -12.79 -14.75
CA PRO A 54 11.05 -13.52 -13.95
C PRO A 54 12.17 -12.62 -13.40
N ASN A 55 12.68 -12.97 -12.22
CA ASN A 55 13.74 -12.24 -11.51
C ASN A 55 13.38 -10.76 -11.20
N SER A 56 12.11 -10.44 -11.07
CA SER A 56 11.69 -9.16 -10.58
C SER A 56 11.93 -9.01 -9.07
N VAL A 57 12.09 -7.80 -8.59
CA VAL A 57 12.26 -7.52 -7.16
C VAL A 57 11.27 -6.46 -6.74
N SER A 58 10.35 -6.84 -5.87
CA SER A 58 9.37 -5.94 -5.24
C SER A 58 9.69 -5.73 -3.76
N MET A 59 9.14 -4.67 -3.20
CA MET A 59 9.26 -4.37 -1.77
C MET A 59 7.92 -3.88 -1.20
N ALA A 60 7.64 -4.31 0.03
CA ALA A 60 6.60 -3.74 0.87
C ALA A 60 7.23 -3.05 2.07
N ILE A 61 6.78 -1.84 2.38
CA ILE A 61 7.21 -1.05 3.54
C ILE A 61 5.98 -0.73 4.39
N SER A 62 6.09 -0.92 5.69
CA SER A 62 5.07 -0.56 6.68
C SER A 62 5.69 0.30 7.78
N PRO A 63 4.92 1.07 8.56
CA PRO A 63 5.45 1.85 9.68
C PRO A 63 6.24 1.00 10.67
N VAL A 64 5.70 -0.15 11.05
CA VAL A 64 6.29 -1.04 12.08
C VAL A 64 6.52 -2.46 11.57
N THR A 65 7.53 -3.12 12.11
CA THR A 65 7.95 -4.49 11.71
C THR A 65 6.84 -5.54 11.89
N ALA A 66 5.98 -5.36 12.88
CA ALA A 66 4.86 -6.28 13.11
C ALA A 66 3.88 -6.32 11.92
N GLN A 67 3.61 -5.17 11.30
CA GLN A 67 2.75 -5.09 10.10
C GLN A 67 3.43 -5.75 8.89
N SER A 68 4.70 -5.47 8.66
CA SER A 68 5.49 -6.12 7.59
C SER A 68 5.52 -7.64 7.76
N ARG A 69 5.64 -8.14 8.99
CA ARG A 69 5.61 -9.58 9.30
C ARG A 69 4.25 -10.20 9.01
N LYS A 70 3.18 -9.51 9.35
CA LYS A 70 1.81 -9.97 9.06
C LYS A 70 1.61 -10.12 7.55
N LEU A 71 1.94 -9.09 6.77
CA LEU A 71 1.83 -9.12 5.30
C LEU A 71 2.70 -10.23 4.68
N PHE A 72 3.93 -10.41 5.18
CA PHE A 72 4.78 -11.53 4.77
C PHE A 72 4.10 -12.88 4.98
N GLN A 73 3.48 -13.12 6.14
CA GLN A 73 2.80 -14.38 6.45
C GLN A 73 1.57 -14.61 5.56
N GLU A 74 0.80 -13.57 5.27
CA GLU A 74 -0.37 -13.62 4.38
C GLU A 74 0.07 -14.04 2.96
N ILE A 75 1.09 -13.39 2.39
CA ILE A 75 1.61 -13.72 1.06
C ILE A 75 2.25 -15.12 1.03
N VAL A 76 2.98 -15.54 2.07
CA VAL A 76 3.49 -16.91 2.16
C VAL A 76 2.35 -17.92 2.09
N THR A 77 1.26 -17.69 2.79
CA THR A 77 0.09 -18.58 2.79
C THR A 77 -0.55 -18.67 1.41
N THR A 78 -0.79 -17.52 0.77
CA THR A 78 -1.43 -17.44 -0.56
C THR A 78 -0.56 -18.08 -1.66
N THR A 79 0.76 -17.90 -1.59
CA THR A 79 1.68 -18.28 -2.68
C THR A 79 2.48 -19.53 -2.41
N GLN A 80 2.19 -20.28 -1.35
CA GLN A 80 2.92 -21.47 -0.92
C GLN A 80 3.31 -22.45 -2.05
N PRO A 81 2.46 -22.77 -3.03
CA PRO A 81 2.78 -23.71 -4.10
C PRO A 81 3.88 -23.24 -5.07
N ILE A 82 4.19 -21.94 -5.11
CA ILE A 82 5.16 -21.36 -6.04
C ILE A 82 6.37 -20.73 -5.33
N ILE A 83 6.46 -20.87 -4.01
CA ILE A 83 7.61 -20.41 -3.24
C ILE A 83 8.79 -21.36 -3.44
N LYS A 84 9.94 -20.80 -3.81
CA LYS A 84 11.23 -21.50 -3.80
C LYS A 84 11.87 -21.45 -2.41
N LYS A 85 11.80 -20.27 -1.75
CA LYS A 85 12.37 -20.06 -0.41
C LYS A 85 11.65 -18.93 0.29
N SER A 86 11.36 -19.09 1.56
CA SER A 86 10.90 -18.01 2.45
C SER A 86 11.87 -17.86 3.64
N ASN A 87 12.11 -16.61 4.06
CA ASN A 87 13.01 -16.29 5.17
C ASN A 87 12.30 -15.39 6.18
N GLY A 88 11.87 -15.96 7.28
CA GLY A 88 11.16 -15.24 8.35
C GLY A 88 12.05 -14.28 9.17
N GLY A 89 13.37 -14.42 9.13
CA GLY A 89 14.30 -13.48 9.78
C GLY A 89 14.51 -12.22 8.94
N LEU A 90 14.76 -12.38 7.63
CA LEU A 90 14.93 -11.27 6.69
C LEU A 90 13.59 -10.72 6.19
N LEU A 91 12.48 -11.41 6.45
CA LEU A 91 11.16 -11.15 5.88
C LEU A 91 11.26 -11.03 4.34
N SER A 92 11.53 -12.15 3.67
CA SER A 92 11.63 -12.21 2.21
C SER A 92 11.07 -13.51 1.65
N ILE A 93 10.52 -13.44 0.45
CA ILE A 93 9.98 -14.57 -0.32
C ILE A 93 10.68 -14.59 -1.66
N GLU A 94 11.27 -15.73 -2.03
CA GLU A 94 11.80 -16.03 -3.36
C GLU A 94 10.87 -17.03 -4.05
N PHE A 95 10.39 -16.68 -5.23
CA PHE A 95 9.52 -17.51 -6.06
C PHE A 95 10.31 -18.43 -7.00
N LEU A 96 9.65 -19.47 -7.54
CA LEU A 96 10.25 -20.41 -8.48
C LEU A 96 10.75 -19.75 -9.78
N ASN A 97 10.17 -18.61 -10.19
CA ASN A 97 10.62 -17.83 -11.34
C ASN A 97 11.82 -16.90 -11.03
N GLY A 98 12.39 -16.99 -9.82
CA GLY A 98 13.50 -16.16 -9.37
C GLY A 98 13.12 -14.76 -8.85
N SER A 99 11.85 -14.39 -8.88
CA SER A 99 11.40 -13.10 -8.35
C SER A 99 11.42 -13.08 -6.83
N VAL A 100 11.63 -11.91 -6.24
CA VAL A 100 11.75 -11.74 -4.79
C VAL A 100 10.86 -10.61 -4.29
N ILE A 101 10.21 -10.83 -3.15
CA ILE A 101 9.57 -9.76 -2.38
C ILE A 101 10.31 -9.59 -1.05
N TYR A 102 10.69 -8.36 -0.74
CA TYR A 102 11.21 -7.97 0.57
C TYR A 102 10.15 -7.21 1.36
N PHE A 103 10.06 -7.48 2.67
CA PHE A 103 9.17 -6.78 3.58
C PHE A 103 10.01 -6.04 4.61
N LYS A 104 9.83 -4.73 4.68
CA LYS A 104 10.63 -3.83 5.50
C LYS A 104 9.72 -2.88 6.29
N SER A 105 10.31 -2.23 7.31
CA SER A 105 9.59 -1.21 8.09
C SER A 105 10.42 0.06 8.25
N CYS A 106 9.73 1.17 8.54
CA CYS A 106 10.40 2.43 8.84
C CYS A 106 11.29 2.34 10.09
N GLU A 107 10.97 1.45 11.04
CA GLU A 107 11.80 1.18 12.22
C GLU A 107 13.23 0.71 11.87
N GLN A 108 13.43 0.15 10.68
CA GLN A 108 14.73 -0.34 10.23
C GLN A 108 15.62 0.79 9.69
N GLY A 109 15.08 2.00 9.49
CA GLY A 109 15.83 3.18 9.09
C GLY A 109 16.74 2.95 7.88
N ASP A 110 17.99 3.33 8.00
CA ASP A 110 18.99 3.24 6.93
C ASP A 110 19.29 1.82 6.43
N ASN A 111 18.95 0.77 7.19
CA ASN A 111 19.13 -0.62 6.75
C ASN A 111 18.29 -0.98 5.53
N VAL A 112 17.32 -0.13 5.16
CA VAL A 112 16.48 -0.30 3.97
C VAL A 112 17.16 0.27 2.71
N ARG A 113 18.14 1.17 2.82
CA ARG A 113 18.80 1.86 1.68
C ARG A 113 19.52 0.93 0.69
N GLY A 114 19.95 -0.25 1.14
CA GLY A 114 20.70 -1.20 0.30
C GLY A 114 19.84 -1.99 -0.70
N PHE A 115 18.55 -1.77 -0.71
CA PHE A 115 17.61 -2.50 -1.59
C PHE A 115 17.28 -1.68 -2.85
N THR A 116 16.92 -2.38 -3.91
CA THR A 116 16.48 -1.79 -5.17
C THR A 116 15.43 -2.69 -5.80
N THR A 117 14.32 -2.12 -6.22
CA THR A 117 13.33 -2.83 -7.05
C THR A 117 13.92 -3.14 -8.42
N LYS A 118 13.45 -4.20 -9.07
CA LYS A 118 13.98 -4.60 -10.39
C LYS A 118 12.87 -5.05 -11.32
N ARG A 119 13.03 -4.75 -12.60
CA ARG A 119 12.14 -5.19 -13.69
C ARG A 119 10.69 -4.74 -13.44
N SER A 120 9.72 -5.64 -13.51
CA SER A 120 8.31 -5.38 -13.22
C SER A 120 8.00 -5.21 -11.72
N GLY A 121 9.01 -5.29 -10.84
CA GLY A 121 8.83 -5.12 -9.41
C GLY A 121 8.35 -3.72 -9.03
N ILE A 122 7.60 -3.65 -7.94
CA ILE A 122 6.96 -2.43 -7.41
C ILE A 122 7.37 -2.19 -5.96
N LEU A 123 7.16 -0.96 -5.50
CA LEU A 123 7.22 -0.61 -4.09
C LEU A 123 5.81 -0.34 -3.57
N CYS A 124 5.38 -1.09 -2.56
CA CYS A 124 4.15 -0.82 -1.83
C CYS A 124 4.45 -0.26 -0.44
N VAL A 125 3.81 0.85 -0.10
CA VAL A 125 3.91 1.52 1.20
C VAL A 125 2.56 1.41 1.89
N ASP A 126 2.48 0.59 2.92
CA ASP A 126 1.26 0.42 3.72
C ASP A 126 1.21 1.46 4.83
N GLU A 127 0.00 1.93 5.15
CA GLU A 127 -0.27 2.97 6.13
C GLU A 127 0.60 4.24 5.92
N ALA A 128 0.68 4.71 4.67
CA ALA A 128 1.56 5.79 4.23
C ALA A 128 1.33 7.14 4.94
N ALA A 129 0.14 7.39 5.52
CA ALA A 129 -0.12 8.57 6.34
C ALA A 129 0.68 8.60 7.67
N PHE A 130 1.36 7.50 8.02
CA PHE A 130 2.22 7.38 9.20
C PHE A 130 3.70 7.38 8.85
N ILE A 131 4.05 7.58 7.59
CA ILE A 131 5.43 7.58 7.12
C ILE A 131 5.92 9.02 6.99
N ASP A 132 7.12 9.24 7.50
CA ASP A 132 7.79 10.53 7.44
C ASP A 132 8.23 10.88 6.02
N SER A 133 8.15 12.16 5.64
CA SER A 133 8.54 12.64 4.32
C SER A 133 10.03 12.39 4.04
N ASP A 134 10.89 12.57 5.04
CA ASP A 134 12.33 12.32 4.88
C ASP A 134 12.62 10.85 4.60
N PHE A 135 11.94 9.93 5.29
CA PHE A 135 12.07 8.50 5.00
C PHE A 135 11.60 8.19 3.58
N PHE A 136 10.48 8.75 3.16
CA PHE A 136 9.96 8.51 1.82
C PHE A 136 10.90 9.01 0.73
N TYR A 137 11.29 10.28 0.77
CA TYR A 137 12.12 10.87 -0.28
C TYR A 137 13.58 10.38 -0.27
N ASN A 138 14.15 10.11 0.92
CA ASN A 138 15.56 9.72 1.04
C ASN A 138 15.80 8.21 1.00
N ILE A 139 14.75 7.37 1.19
CA ILE A 139 14.85 5.91 1.21
C ILE A 139 13.93 5.27 0.17
N CYS A 140 12.62 5.51 0.23
CA CYS A 140 11.65 4.84 -0.65
C CYS A 140 11.84 5.19 -2.13
N VAL A 141 11.94 6.48 -2.44
CA VAL A 141 12.10 6.94 -3.83
C VAL A 141 13.39 6.40 -4.48
N PRO A 142 14.57 6.49 -3.85
CA PRO A 142 15.80 5.93 -4.41
C PRO A 142 15.75 4.43 -4.72
N ILE A 143 15.00 3.65 -3.94
CA ILE A 143 14.82 2.20 -4.17
C ILE A 143 14.23 1.91 -5.56
N THR A 144 13.40 2.81 -6.09
CA THR A 144 12.66 2.63 -7.35
C THR A 144 13.33 3.28 -8.56
N ASN A 145 14.29 4.18 -8.36
CA ASN A 145 14.82 5.06 -9.40
C ASN A 145 15.48 4.35 -10.58
N VAL A 146 16.25 3.27 -10.31
CA VAL A 146 17.04 2.58 -11.34
C VAL A 146 16.13 1.95 -12.41
N TYR A 147 15.04 1.33 -12.00
CA TYR A 147 14.11 0.65 -12.90
C TYR A 147 12.82 1.44 -13.14
N LYS A 148 12.71 2.66 -12.60
CA LYS A 148 11.50 3.47 -12.66
C LYS A 148 10.26 2.68 -12.25
N SER A 149 10.40 1.95 -11.15
CA SER A 149 9.31 1.12 -10.63
C SER A 149 8.19 1.99 -10.07
N ASP A 150 6.97 1.48 -10.17
CA ASP A 150 5.81 2.16 -9.61
C ASP A 150 5.80 2.09 -8.08
N ILE A 151 5.31 3.13 -7.43
CA ILE A 151 5.14 3.23 -5.99
C ILE A 151 3.65 3.28 -5.67
N PHE A 152 3.20 2.44 -4.75
CA PHE A 152 1.82 2.44 -4.24
C PHE A 152 1.83 2.87 -2.77
N LEU A 153 1.10 3.94 -2.46
CA LEU A 153 0.93 4.45 -1.11
C LEU A 153 -0.51 4.21 -0.66
N PHE A 154 -0.70 3.26 0.24
CA PHE A 154 -2.00 2.93 0.80
C PHE A 154 -2.16 3.53 2.18
N SER A 155 -3.25 4.24 2.44
CA SER A 155 -3.59 4.65 3.79
C SER A 155 -5.06 5.02 3.96
N THR A 156 -5.50 4.95 5.21
CA THR A 156 -6.60 5.74 5.71
C THR A 156 -6.10 7.17 5.90
N PRO A 157 -6.81 8.21 5.44
CA PRO A 157 -6.36 9.59 5.59
C PRO A 157 -6.35 10.01 7.06
N LYS A 158 -5.52 10.99 7.36
CA LYS A 158 -5.45 11.64 8.66
C LYS A 158 -5.69 13.14 8.53
N TYR A 159 -4.66 13.92 8.80
CA TYR A 159 -4.71 15.36 8.76
C TYR A 159 -4.48 15.91 7.35
N LYS A 160 -4.95 17.14 7.09
CA LYS A 160 -4.66 17.92 5.87
C LYS A 160 -3.23 18.45 5.90
N GLN A 161 -2.27 17.57 6.20
CA GLN A 161 -0.84 17.88 6.26
C GLN A 161 0.00 16.60 6.14
N GLY A 162 1.26 16.75 5.79
CA GLY A 162 2.25 15.68 5.68
C GLY A 162 2.20 14.93 4.36
N LEU A 163 3.14 14.01 4.19
CA LEU A 163 3.45 13.32 2.93
C LEU A 163 2.21 12.82 2.17
N PHE A 164 1.37 12.04 2.85
CA PHE A 164 0.25 11.37 2.19
C PHE A 164 -0.81 12.36 1.68
N TYR A 165 -1.08 13.44 2.44
CA TYR A 165 -1.97 14.49 2.01
C TYR A 165 -1.40 15.30 0.84
N GLU A 166 -0.13 15.70 0.92
CA GLU A 166 0.55 16.46 -0.12
C GLU A 166 0.58 15.70 -1.44
N LEU A 167 0.98 14.43 -1.42
CA LEU A 167 0.98 13.58 -2.62
C LEU A 167 -0.44 13.35 -3.17
N TYR A 168 -1.43 13.21 -2.30
CA TYR A 168 -2.82 13.10 -2.74
C TYR A 168 -3.28 14.36 -3.48
N MET A 169 -2.95 15.55 -2.95
CA MET A 169 -3.29 16.83 -3.60
C MET A 169 -2.51 17.02 -4.91
N ASP A 170 -1.24 16.62 -4.97
CA ASP A 170 -0.44 16.64 -6.19
C ASP A 170 -1.08 15.83 -7.32
N GLY A 171 -1.55 14.63 -7.00
CA GLY A 171 -2.22 13.78 -7.99
C GLY A 171 -3.54 14.36 -8.50
N LEU A 172 -4.29 15.08 -7.66
CA LEU A 172 -5.51 15.80 -8.08
C LEU A 172 -5.19 16.93 -9.07
N SER A 173 -4.01 17.54 -8.99
CA SER A 173 -3.60 18.62 -9.91
C SER A 173 -3.31 18.14 -11.33
N GLN A 174 -3.14 16.84 -11.54
CA GLN A 174 -2.80 16.17 -12.81
C GLN A 174 -1.51 16.69 -13.49
N GLN A 175 -0.66 17.41 -12.77
CA GLN A 175 0.59 17.98 -13.28
C GLN A 175 1.83 17.17 -12.89
N SER A 176 1.67 16.07 -12.19
CA SER A 176 2.76 15.27 -11.64
C SER A 176 2.72 13.82 -12.10
N ASN A 177 3.74 13.05 -11.71
CA ASN A 177 3.74 11.58 -11.89
C ASN A 177 2.84 10.86 -10.87
N VAL A 178 2.13 11.60 -10.03
CA VAL A 178 1.25 11.07 -8.98
C VAL A 178 -0.15 10.84 -9.55
N ILE A 179 -0.72 9.70 -9.23
CA ILE A 179 -2.10 9.32 -9.60
C ILE A 179 -2.85 9.06 -8.29
N THR A 180 -3.91 9.82 -8.05
CA THR A 180 -4.76 9.59 -6.89
C THR A 180 -5.87 8.60 -7.20
N PHE A 181 -6.13 7.71 -6.24
CA PHE A 181 -7.30 6.86 -6.22
C PHE A 181 -8.15 7.22 -5.01
N ASP A 182 -9.35 7.76 -5.26
CA ASP A 182 -10.29 8.14 -4.21
C ASP A 182 -11.41 7.11 -4.06
N TRP A 183 -11.55 6.63 -2.85
CA TRP A 183 -12.57 5.66 -2.49
C TRP A 183 -13.97 6.25 -2.36
N ALA A 184 -14.12 7.58 -2.37
CA ALA A 184 -15.40 8.28 -2.14
C ALA A 184 -16.53 7.90 -3.12
N GLN A 185 -16.21 7.33 -4.26
CA GLN A 185 -17.19 6.84 -5.25
C GLN A 185 -17.82 5.48 -4.88
N TYR A 186 -17.31 4.80 -3.85
CA TYR A 186 -17.78 3.48 -3.46
C TYR A 186 -18.62 3.55 -2.18
N ASP A 187 -19.62 2.66 -2.12
CA ASP A 187 -20.53 2.59 -0.97
C ASP A 187 -19.97 1.69 0.13
N LEU A 188 -19.65 2.28 1.27
CA LEU A 188 -19.09 1.58 2.43
C LEU A 188 -20.03 0.49 2.99
N SER A 189 -21.34 0.62 2.81
CA SER A 189 -22.32 -0.38 3.28
C SER A 189 -22.19 -1.73 2.57
N LYS A 190 -21.53 -1.77 1.40
CA LYS A 190 -21.22 -3.03 0.70
C LYS A 190 -20.05 -3.80 1.32
N TYR A 191 -19.32 -3.19 2.24
CA TYR A 191 -18.10 -3.74 2.85
C TYR A 191 -18.23 -3.94 4.36
N LEU A 192 -19.06 -3.13 5.01
CA LEU A 192 -19.31 -3.19 6.45
C LEU A 192 -20.81 -3.28 6.72
N PRO A 193 -21.25 -4.11 7.68
CA PRO A 193 -22.65 -4.21 8.07
C PRO A 193 -23.22 -2.87 8.57
N ASP A 194 -24.47 -2.59 8.23
CA ASP A 194 -25.15 -1.32 8.57
C ASP A 194 -25.21 -1.05 10.09
N ASP A 195 -25.40 -2.08 10.88
CA ASP A 195 -25.44 -1.97 12.35
C ASP A 195 -24.06 -1.55 12.90
N VAL A 196 -22.97 -2.06 12.32
CA VAL A 196 -21.58 -1.67 12.64
C VAL A 196 -21.34 -0.20 12.27
N LEU A 197 -21.76 0.21 11.07
CA LEU A 197 -21.62 1.60 10.63
C LEU A 197 -22.42 2.57 11.52
N LYS A 198 -23.65 2.21 11.91
CA LYS A 198 -24.47 2.97 12.86
C LYS A 198 -23.81 3.08 14.22
N LEU A 199 -23.25 1.96 14.73
CA LEU A 199 -22.54 1.94 16.00
C LEU A 199 -21.33 2.88 15.97
N TYR A 200 -20.48 2.79 14.95
CA TYR A 200 -19.28 3.64 14.83
C TYR A 200 -19.64 5.12 14.68
N LYS A 201 -20.66 5.43 13.89
CA LYS A 201 -21.14 6.81 13.71
C LYS A 201 -21.61 7.45 15.03
N THR A 202 -22.16 6.64 15.96
CA THR A 202 -22.67 7.13 17.24
C THR A 202 -21.64 7.10 18.37
N LYS A 203 -20.67 6.18 18.32
CA LYS A 203 -19.72 5.96 19.42
C LYS A 203 -18.35 6.60 19.21
N LEU A 204 -17.92 6.77 17.96
CA LEU A 204 -16.64 7.39 17.69
C LEU A 204 -16.72 8.93 17.72
N PRO A 205 -15.63 9.61 18.10
CA PRO A 205 -15.51 11.05 17.87
C PRO A 205 -15.75 11.38 16.40
N LYS A 206 -16.42 12.50 16.13
CA LYS A 206 -16.80 12.89 14.75
C LYS A 206 -15.61 12.86 13.78
N LEU A 207 -14.48 13.45 14.16
CA LEU A 207 -13.28 13.51 13.32
C LEU A 207 -12.70 12.12 13.07
N THR A 208 -12.72 11.24 14.07
CA THR A 208 -12.29 9.84 13.91
C THR A 208 -13.17 9.12 12.91
N TYR A 209 -14.49 9.25 13.00
CA TYR A 209 -15.41 8.64 12.05
C TYR A 209 -15.20 9.17 10.63
N GLN A 210 -15.00 10.47 10.47
CA GLN A 210 -14.71 11.10 9.17
C GLN A 210 -13.43 10.53 8.55
N ALA A 211 -12.32 10.50 9.29
CA ALA A 211 -11.06 9.99 8.78
C ALA A 211 -11.11 8.48 8.49
N GLU A 212 -11.58 7.68 9.46
CA GLU A 212 -11.43 6.22 9.43
C GLU A 212 -12.49 5.52 8.57
N TYR A 213 -13.70 6.07 8.45
CA TYR A 213 -14.82 5.44 7.76
C TYR A 213 -15.33 6.22 6.53
N LEU A 214 -15.21 7.55 6.52
CA LEU A 214 -15.55 8.33 5.33
C LEU A 214 -14.34 8.63 4.44
N ALA A 215 -13.15 8.22 4.87
CA ALA A 215 -11.89 8.50 4.18
C ALA A 215 -11.69 10.00 3.88
N GLU A 216 -12.05 10.87 4.82
CA GLU A 216 -11.87 12.31 4.71
C GLU A 216 -10.58 12.75 5.42
N PHE A 217 -9.82 13.65 4.79
CA PHE A 217 -8.78 14.35 5.51
C PHE A 217 -9.40 15.35 6.49
N ILE A 218 -8.94 15.34 7.73
CA ILE A 218 -9.45 16.22 8.78
C ILE A 218 -8.50 17.39 9.04
N ASP A 219 -9.03 18.52 9.48
CA ASP A 219 -8.21 19.63 9.93
C ASP A 219 -7.47 19.21 11.21
N GLY A 220 -6.16 19.41 11.23
CA GLY A 220 -5.39 19.24 12.46
C GLY A 220 -5.82 20.31 13.45
N ASP A 221 -6.39 19.93 14.59
CA ASP A 221 -6.54 20.86 15.70
C ASP A 221 -5.13 21.34 16.05
N GLY A 222 -4.87 22.63 15.89
CA GLY A 222 -3.59 23.29 16.24
C GLY A 222 -3.29 23.30 17.74
N THR A 223 -3.75 22.34 18.48
CA THR A 223 -3.41 22.07 19.87
C THR A 223 -2.20 21.14 19.91
N VAL A 224 -1.06 21.75 19.72
CA VAL A 224 0.20 21.23 20.29
C VAL A 224 0.03 21.32 21.81
N PHE A 225 -0.17 20.20 22.47
CA PHE A 225 0.08 20.07 23.90
C PHE A 225 1.48 19.52 24.13
#